data_857ce85a0e60ff0c143f1be057402982
#
_entry.id   857ce85a0e60ff0c143f1be057402982
#
_cell.length_a   1.000
_cell.length_b   1.000
_cell.length_c   1.000
_cell.angle_alpha   90.00
_cell.angle_beta   90.00
_cell.angle_gamma   90.00
#
_symmetry.space_group_name_H-M   'P 1'
#
loop_
_entity.id
_entity.type
_entity.pdbx_description
1 polymer ?
#
loop_
_entity_poly.entity_id
_entity_poly.type
_entity_poly.pdbx_seq_one_letter_code
_entity_poly.pdbx_strand_id
1 'polypeptide(L)'
;MLCFATSDSNAQSISTRHVREATRSGEAKPVGQLSSERIMNLDIVLNLRDRAGLQDFLGELYDPSSPSYRKYLTPQEFTAKFGPTQADYEAVVSWAKANGLTVVGGTRDGMDVQVSGRVSTIEAAFHVEMRTYQHPTEDRIFYAADREPVTSLPFSLWHVSGLDNYSIPHPLLVKKSDYAQAHGIDAAKVVSHATTGSGPSASFLGSDMRAAYYGGTALTGAGQNLGLFEYEGTDLADLTTYFKNVGQTNNVPVTLLSTDGTSTSCLYTRAGGDCDDTEQTLDMTQAIGMAPGLASLVVYIGSTDTAIISAMTTHSPLPTTIGCSWGWTPADPSTLDPYFEKMASQGQNFFAASGDSSTWSASNEAWPADDAYVVSVGGTDLTTASAAGPWKSETAWVDSGGGISPDKIAIPAWQQLSGVI
;
A
#
# COMPACT_ATOMS: atom_id res chain seq x y z
N MET A 1 -40.21 -9.46 -42.27
CA MET A 1 -39.24 -8.36 -41.98
C MET A 1 -39.21 -8.21 -40.46
N LEU A 2 -38.34 -8.97 -39.79
CA LEU A 2 -38.15 -8.85 -38.34
C LEU A 2 -37.13 -7.76 -38.09
N CYS A 3 -37.56 -6.64 -37.50
CA CYS A 3 -36.68 -5.66 -36.93
C CYS A 3 -36.07 -6.25 -35.64
N PHE A 4 -34.81 -6.62 -35.68
CA PHE A 4 -34.01 -6.77 -34.46
C PHE A 4 -33.78 -5.35 -33.89
N ALA A 5 -34.47 -5.01 -32.82
CA ALA A 5 -34.08 -3.88 -32.00
C ALA A 5 -32.75 -4.25 -31.33
N THR A 6 -31.66 -3.66 -31.79
CA THR A 6 -30.42 -3.60 -31.06
C THR A 6 -30.70 -2.75 -29.83
N SER A 7 -30.83 -3.38 -28.66
CA SER A 7 -30.72 -2.66 -27.40
C SER A 7 -29.31 -2.13 -27.34
N ASP A 8 -29.11 -0.84 -27.54
CA ASP A 8 -27.89 -0.16 -27.13
C ASP A 8 -27.76 -0.38 -25.62
N SER A 9 -26.92 -1.33 -25.25
CA SER A 9 -26.50 -1.48 -23.85
C SER A 9 -25.78 -0.19 -23.50
N ASN A 10 -26.36 0.65 -22.62
CA ASN A 10 -25.69 1.84 -22.12
C ASN A 10 -24.40 1.40 -21.44
N ALA A 11 -23.27 1.61 -22.11
CA ALA A 11 -21.96 1.36 -21.56
C ALA A 11 -21.76 2.27 -20.32
N GLN A 12 -21.45 1.66 -19.17
CA GLN A 12 -21.20 2.40 -17.93
C GLN A 12 -19.72 2.75 -17.80
N SER A 13 -19.43 4.01 -17.50
CA SER A 13 -18.08 4.46 -17.17
C SER A 13 -17.66 3.98 -15.78
N ILE A 14 -16.35 3.91 -15.57
CA ILE A 14 -15.76 3.68 -14.26
C ILE A 14 -15.52 5.04 -13.58
N SER A 15 -15.60 5.09 -12.25
CA SER A 15 -15.60 6.37 -11.51
C SER A 15 -14.23 7.05 -11.50
N THR A 16 -13.16 6.27 -11.47
CA THR A 16 -11.77 6.76 -11.51
C THR A 16 -11.22 6.78 -12.94
N ARG A 17 -10.06 7.40 -13.13
CA ARG A 17 -9.37 7.44 -14.41
C ARG A 17 -8.37 6.29 -14.53
N HIS A 18 -8.23 5.76 -15.74
CA HIS A 18 -7.31 4.66 -16.08
C HIS A 18 -6.29 5.05 -17.14
N VAL A 19 -6.63 6.04 -17.99
CA VAL A 19 -5.67 6.52 -19.00
C VAL A 19 -4.73 7.54 -18.36
N ARG A 20 -3.48 7.16 -18.25
CA ARG A 20 -2.43 8.02 -17.68
C ARG A 20 -2.23 9.29 -18.48
N GLU A 21 -1.96 10.40 -17.79
CA GLU A 21 -1.74 11.71 -18.43
C GLU A 21 -0.63 11.66 -19.46
N ALA A 22 0.49 10.99 -19.17
CA ALA A 22 1.59 10.83 -20.11
C ALA A 22 1.19 10.13 -21.43
N THR A 23 0.22 9.21 -21.36
CA THR A 23 -0.36 8.54 -22.54
C THR A 23 -1.28 9.48 -23.30
N ARG A 24 -2.13 10.20 -22.59
CA ARG A 24 -3.13 11.12 -23.15
C ARG A 24 -2.49 12.36 -23.80
N SER A 25 -1.49 12.93 -23.16
CA SER A 25 -0.72 14.08 -23.68
C SER A 25 0.18 13.72 -24.86
N GLY A 26 0.47 12.42 -25.06
CA GLY A 26 1.43 11.93 -26.05
C GLY A 26 2.89 12.09 -25.63
N GLU A 27 3.16 12.35 -24.37
CA GLU A 27 4.49 12.31 -23.78
C GLU A 27 5.05 10.90 -23.82
N ALA A 28 4.28 9.91 -23.39
CA ALA A 28 4.58 8.49 -23.56
C ALA A 28 4.34 8.07 -25.02
N LYS A 29 5.41 7.66 -25.70
CA LYS A 29 5.34 7.26 -27.11
C LYS A 29 4.85 5.83 -27.26
N PRO A 30 3.84 5.55 -28.11
CA PRO A 30 3.41 4.18 -28.36
C PRO A 30 4.53 3.39 -29.05
N VAL A 31 4.75 2.16 -28.57
CA VAL A 31 5.76 1.23 -29.08
C VAL A 31 5.10 0.08 -29.84
N GLY A 32 3.94 -0.42 -29.33
CA GLY A 32 3.25 -1.53 -29.93
C GLY A 32 1.94 -1.90 -29.21
N GLN A 33 1.47 -3.10 -29.44
CA GLN A 33 0.35 -3.70 -28.73
C GLN A 33 0.87 -4.68 -27.66
N LEU A 34 0.14 -4.79 -26.55
CA LEU A 34 0.41 -5.85 -25.58
C LEU A 34 -0.02 -7.20 -26.20
N SER A 35 0.74 -8.26 -25.93
CA SER A 35 0.42 -9.59 -26.49
C SER A 35 -0.98 -10.04 -26.05
N SER A 36 -1.85 -10.36 -27.02
CA SER A 36 -3.23 -10.82 -26.80
C SER A 36 -3.34 -12.08 -25.94
N GLU A 37 -2.29 -12.92 -25.96
CA GLU A 37 -2.21 -14.18 -25.21
C GLU A 37 -1.67 -14.01 -23.78
N ARG A 38 -1.13 -12.85 -23.45
CA ARG A 38 -0.65 -12.58 -22.10
C ARG A 38 -1.80 -12.70 -21.11
N ILE A 39 -1.56 -13.40 -20.01
CA ILE A 39 -2.49 -13.45 -18.88
C ILE A 39 -2.23 -12.22 -18.00
N MET A 40 -3.29 -11.55 -17.61
CA MET A 40 -3.29 -10.47 -16.65
C MET A 40 -4.25 -10.77 -15.52
N ASN A 41 -3.89 -10.31 -14.32
CA ASN A 41 -4.75 -10.27 -13.16
C ASN A 41 -5.23 -8.84 -12.97
N LEU A 42 -6.51 -8.67 -12.70
CA LEU A 42 -7.13 -7.37 -12.45
C LEU A 42 -7.89 -7.45 -11.13
N ASP A 43 -7.95 -6.32 -10.46
CA ASP A 43 -8.77 -6.15 -9.28
C ASP A 43 -9.89 -5.13 -9.59
N ILE A 44 -11.15 -5.62 -9.61
CA ILE A 44 -12.33 -4.83 -9.93
C ILE A 44 -12.95 -4.33 -8.64
N VAL A 45 -12.85 -3.03 -8.38
CA VAL A 45 -13.32 -2.39 -7.15
C VAL A 45 -14.73 -1.83 -7.35
N LEU A 46 -15.63 -2.18 -6.45
CA LEU A 46 -17.01 -1.71 -6.43
C LEU A 46 -17.15 -0.38 -5.68
N ASN A 47 -18.16 0.39 -6.05
CA ASN A 47 -18.49 1.64 -5.37
C ASN A 47 -19.02 1.42 -3.94
N LEU A 48 -18.70 2.37 -3.07
CA LEU A 48 -19.47 2.58 -1.85
C LEU A 48 -20.90 3.02 -2.21
N ARG A 49 -21.88 2.43 -1.55
CA ARG A 49 -23.31 2.74 -1.75
C ARG A 49 -23.69 4.11 -1.19
N ASP A 50 -23.05 4.49 -0.08
CA ASP A 50 -23.35 5.73 0.65
C ASP A 50 -22.06 6.36 1.17
N ARG A 51 -21.33 7.03 0.30
CA ARG A 51 -20.07 7.72 0.69
C ARG A 51 -20.36 8.96 1.55
N ALA A 52 -21.46 9.65 1.31
CA ALA A 52 -21.83 10.82 2.11
C ALA A 52 -22.14 10.41 3.56
N GLY A 53 -22.95 9.37 3.74
CA GLY A 53 -23.23 8.82 5.09
C GLY A 53 -21.98 8.27 5.79
N LEU A 54 -20.99 7.77 5.05
CA LEU A 54 -19.70 7.38 5.63
C LEU A 54 -18.93 8.60 6.16
N GLN A 55 -18.91 9.71 5.43
CA GLN A 55 -18.27 10.96 5.89
C GLN A 55 -18.94 11.50 7.16
N ASP A 56 -20.26 11.52 7.19
CA ASP A 56 -21.02 11.92 8.38
C ASP A 56 -20.70 11.00 9.56
N PHE A 57 -20.67 9.69 9.33
CA PHE A 57 -20.32 8.70 10.36
C PHE A 57 -18.89 8.90 10.89
N LEU A 58 -17.90 9.15 10.01
CA LEU A 58 -16.52 9.43 10.43
C LEU A 58 -16.45 10.70 11.28
N GLY A 59 -17.20 11.75 10.90
CA GLY A 59 -17.31 12.97 11.71
C GLY A 59 -17.80 12.67 13.12
N GLU A 60 -18.85 11.86 13.28
CA GLU A 60 -19.38 11.44 14.59
C GLU A 60 -18.41 10.53 15.34
N LEU A 61 -17.75 9.60 14.64
CA LEU A 61 -16.85 8.59 15.22
C LEU A 61 -15.65 9.22 15.94
N TYR A 62 -15.16 10.34 15.43
CA TYR A 62 -13.99 11.06 15.94
C TYR A 62 -14.34 12.30 16.77
N ASP A 63 -15.61 12.67 16.90
CA ASP A 63 -16.05 13.74 17.80
C ASP A 63 -16.21 13.22 19.26
N PRO A 64 -15.38 13.69 20.22
CA PRO A 64 -15.49 13.26 21.61
C PRO A 64 -16.84 13.55 22.25
N SER A 65 -17.64 14.46 21.72
CA SER A 65 -18.98 14.79 22.21
C SER A 65 -20.09 13.88 21.65
N SER A 66 -19.77 13.12 20.60
CA SER A 66 -20.73 12.25 19.93
C SER A 66 -21.02 10.97 20.72
N PRO A 67 -22.28 10.50 20.75
CA PRO A 67 -22.61 9.16 21.26
C PRO A 67 -21.92 8.02 20.50
N SER A 68 -21.49 8.28 19.25
CA SER A 68 -20.79 7.32 18.36
C SER A 68 -19.27 7.34 18.56
N TYR A 69 -18.73 8.18 19.45
CA TYR A 69 -17.29 8.33 19.65
C TYR A 69 -16.59 7.00 19.88
N ARG A 70 -15.61 6.70 19.04
CA ARG A 70 -14.79 5.47 19.04
C ARG A 70 -15.59 4.16 19.01
N LYS A 71 -16.81 4.17 18.48
CA LYS A 71 -17.58 2.95 18.22
C LYS A 71 -17.30 2.43 16.82
N TYR A 72 -16.12 1.83 16.69
CA TYR A 72 -15.63 1.29 15.42
C TYR A 72 -16.51 0.16 14.89
N LEU A 73 -16.55 0.03 13.58
CA LEU A 73 -17.29 -1.00 12.86
C LEU A 73 -16.43 -2.25 12.62
N THR A 74 -17.07 -3.39 12.61
CA THR A 74 -16.50 -4.59 11.97
C THR A 74 -16.59 -4.47 10.45
N PRO A 75 -15.79 -5.26 9.66
CA PRO A 75 -15.90 -5.29 8.22
C PRO A 75 -17.33 -5.55 7.71
N GLN A 76 -18.05 -6.45 8.36
CA GLN A 76 -19.42 -6.80 7.99
C GLN A 76 -20.40 -5.65 8.28
N GLU A 77 -20.25 -4.95 9.42
CA GLU A 77 -21.05 -3.77 9.74
C GLU A 77 -20.79 -2.61 8.78
N PHE A 78 -19.51 -2.40 8.41
CA PHE A 78 -19.15 -1.42 7.37
C PHE A 78 -19.85 -1.75 6.06
N THR A 79 -19.72 -3.00 5.60
CA THR A 79 -20.33 -3.44 4.35
C THR A 79 -21.85 -3.33 4.38
N ALA A 80 -22.48 -3.68 5.50
CA ALA A 80 -23.92 -3.54 5.66
C ALA A 80 -24.40 -2.09 5.61
N LYS A 81 -23.59 -1.14 6.11
CA LYS A 81 -23.93 0.30 6.11
C LYS A 81 -23.59 0.99 4.79
N PHE A 82 -22.36 0.86 4.33
CA PHE A 82 -21.76 1.70 3.29
C PHE A 82 -21.26 0.94 2.06
N GLY A 83 -20.94 -0.35 2.21
CA GLY A 83 -20.36 -1.18 1.16
C GLY A 83 -21.35 -1.56 0.05
N PRO A 84 -20.88 -2.24 -1.00
CA PRO A 84 -21.71 -2.69 -2.12
C PRO A 84 -22.82 -3.64 -1.65
N THR A 85 -23.95 -3.62 -2.36
CA THR A 85 -25.01 -4.59 -2.08
C THR A 85 -24.59 -5.99 -2.51
N GLN A 86 -25.24 -7.02 -1.95
CA GLN A 86 -25.00 -8.41 -2.40
C GLN A 86 -25.34 -8.57 -3.89
N ALA A 87 -26.42 -7.95 -4.35
CA ALA A 87 -26.86 -8.00 -5.74
C ALA A 87 -25.84 -7.38 -6.70
N ASP A 88 -25.25 -6.22 -6.33
CA ASP A 88 -24.23 -5.55 -7.15
C ASP A 88 -22.95 -6.42 -7.22
N TYR A 89 -22.50 -6.98 -6.08
CA TYR A 89 -21.37 -7.86 -6.02
C TYR A 89 -21.56 -9.11 -6.92
N GLU A 90 -22.71 -9.78 -6.81
CA GLU A 90 -23.05 -10.94 -7.62
C GLU A 90 -23.19 -10.57 -9.11
N ALA A 91 -23.67 -9.37 -9.43
CA ALA A 91 -23.73 -8.88 -10.80
C ALA A 91 -22.33 -8.71 -11.40
N VAL A 92 -21.35 -8.19 -10.66
CA VAL A 92 -19.95 -8.07 -11.12
C VAL A 92 -19.34 -9.46 -11.34
N VAL A 93 -19.52 -10.39 -10.39
CA VAL A 93 -19.05 -11.78 -10.52
C VAL A 93 -19.66 -12.47 -11.75
N SER A 94 -20.97 -12.29 -11.98
CA SER A 94 -21.68 -12.87 -13.12
C SER A 94 -21.22 -12.25 -14.44
N TRP A 95 -21.07 -10.93 -14.47
CA TRP A 95 -20.56 -10.18 -15.62
C TRP A 95 -19.15 -10.62 -16.00
N ALA A 96 -18.24 -10.73 -15.04
CA ALA A 96 -16.87 -11.18 -15.28
C ALA A 96 -16.84 -12.57 -15.94
N LYS A 97 -17.59 -13.52 -15.38
CA LYS A 97 -17.71 -14.88 -15.95
C LYS A 97 -18.33 -14.90 -17.35
N ALA A 98 -19.37 -14.10 -17.58
CA ALA A 98 -20.04 -14.00 -18.88
C ALA A 98 -19.14 -13.41 -19.96
N ASN A 99 -18.18 -12.56 -19.59
CA ASN A 99 -17.16 -12.00 -20.48
C ASN A 99 -15.88 -12.87 -20.58
N GLY A 100 -15.89 -14.11 -20.05
CA GLY A 100 -14.79 -15.06 -20.19
C GLY A 100 -13.62 -14.82 -19.22
N LEU A 101 -13.81 -13.98 -18.20
CA LEU A 101 -12.83 -13.78 -17.13
C LEU A 101 -12.99 -14.85 -16.05
N THR A 102 -11.89 -15.29 -15.48
CA THR A 102 -11.87 -16.22 -14.35
C THR A 102 -11.84 -15.44 -13.05
N VAL A 103 -12.85 -15.61 -12.20
CA VAL A 103 -12.84 -15.02 -10.85
C VAL A 103 -11.89 -15.83 -9.98
N VAL A 104 -10.87 -15.19 -9.42
CA VAL A 104 -9.78 -15.83 -8.66
C VAL A 104 -9.76 -15.41 -7.20
N GLY A 105 -10.46 -14.34 -6.82
CA GLY A 105 -10.49 -13.83 -5.45
C GLY A 105 -11.43 -12.64 -5.28
N GLY A 106 -11.18 -11.90 -4.22
CA GLY A 106 -11.98 -10.74 -3.81
C GLY A 106 -13.19 -11.15 -2.96
N THR A 107 -13.74 -10.18 -2.25
CA THR A 107 -14.92 -10.37 -1.40
C THR A 107 -15.80 -9.14 -1.39
N ARG A 108 -17.08 -9.31 -1.08
CA ARG A 108 -18.00 -8.17 -0.91
C ARG A 108 -17.55 -7.23 0.22
N ASP A 109 -17.02 -7.80 1.30
CA ASP A 109 -16.49 -7.01 2.41
C ASP A 109 -15.20 -6.29 2.01
N GLY A 110 -14.39 -6.86 1.11
CA GLY A 110 -13.26 -6.21 0.46
C GLY A 110 -13.64 -5.17 -0.58
N MET A 111 -14.91 -5.12 -0.99
CA MET A 111 -15.41 -4.29 -2.08
C MET A 111 -14.78 -4.60 -3.44
N ASP A 112 -14.19 -5.78 -3.61
CA ASP A 112 -13.42 -6.17 -4.77
C ASP A 112 -13.79 -7.53 -5.36
N VAL A 113 -13.56 -7.69 -6.66
CA VAL A 113 -13.62 -8.96 -7.38
C VAL A 113 -12.34 -9.11 -8.18
N GLN A 114 -11.49 -10.04 -7.77
CA GLN A 114 -10.24 -10.33 -8.47
C GLN A 114 -10.49 -11.29 -9.63
N VAL A 115 -9.99 -10.93 -10.80
CA VAL A 115 -10.18 -11.70 -12.02
C VAL A 115 -8.87 -11.92 -12.76
N SER A 116 -8.79 -13.02 -13.48
CA SER A 116 -7.69 -13.36 -14.38
C SER A 116 -8.22 -13.63 -15.79
N GLY A 117 -7.50 -13.16 -16.80
CA GLY A 117 -7.88 -13.36 -18.18
C GLY A 117 -6.76 -13.05 -19.18
N ARG A 118 -6.93 -13.49 -20.42
CA ARG A 118 -6.05 -13.05 -21.51
C ARG A 118 -6.30 -11.59 -21.85
N VAL A 119 -5.28 -10.90 -22.33
CA VAL A 119 -5.41 -9.53 -22.81
C VAL A 119 -6.57 -9.37 -23.79
N SER A 120 -6.70 -10.27 -24.78
CA SER A 120 -7.83 -10.24 -25.73
C SER A 120 -9.22 -10.35 -25.08
N THR A 121 -9.34 -11.10 -23.99
CA THR A 121 -10.57 -11.21 -23.21
C THR A 121 -10.84 -9.91 -22.42
N ILE A 122 -9.81 -9.35 -21.81
CA ILE A 122 -9.88 -8.10 -21.06
C ILE A 122 -10.26 -6.94 -21.98
N GLU A 123 -9.62 -6.82 -23.15
CA GLU A 123 -9.94 -5.81 -24.16
C GLU A 123 -11.41 -5.88 -24.58
N ALA A 124 -11.93 -7.07 -24.81
CA ALA A 124 -13.33 -7.26 -25.17
C ALA A 124 -14.29 -6.91 -24.02
N ALA A 125 -13.95 -7.30 -22.78
CA ALA A 125 -14.78 -7.08 -21.59
C ALA A 125 -14.89 -5.59 -21.22
N PHE A 126 -13.78 -4.85 -21.32
CA PHE A 126 -13.67 -3.45 -20.92
C PHE A 126 -13.70 -2.46 -22.08
N HIS A 127 -13.83 -2.93 -23.33
CA HIS A 127 -13.85 -2.13 -24.54
C HIS A 127 -12.63 -1.22 -24.72
N VAL A 128 -11.44 -1.73 -24.45
CA VAL A 128 -10.15 -1.05 -24.55
C VAL A 128 -9.21 -1.80 -25.51
N GLU A 129 -8.13 -1.14 -25.92
CA GLU A 129 -6.96 -1.80 -26.51
C GLU A 129 -5.77 -1.64 -25.56
N MET A 130 -5.12 -2.76 -25.22
CA MET A 130 -3.94 -2.75 -24.37
C MET A 130 -2.69 -2.50 -25.22
N ARG A 131 -2.03 -1.39 -25.00
CA ARG A 131 -0.87 -0.94 -25.75
C ARG A 131 0.37 -0.88 -24.88
N THR A 132 1.53 -0.91 -25.52
CA THR A 132 2.82 -0.68 -24.89
C THR A 132 3.36 0.70 -25.29
N TYR A 133 4.00 1.36 -24.32
CA TYR A 133 4.52 2.71 -24.45
C TYR A 133 5.93 2.79 -23.87
N GLN A 134 6.77 3.67 -24.44
CA GLN A 134 8.02 4.06 -23.80
C GLN A 134 7.71 4.97 -22.60
N HIS A 135 8.25 4.62 -21.44
CA HIS A 135 8.09 5.46 -20.25
C HIS A 135 8.82 6.81 -20.46
N PRO A 136 8.21 7.96 -20.10
CA PRO A 136 8.78 9.27 -20.42
C PRO A 136 10.07 9.59 -19.64
N THR A 137 10.21 9.07 -18.42
CA THR A 137 11.34 9.37 -17.52
C THR A 137 12.19 8.16 -17.16
N GLU A 138 11.72 6.94 -17.42
CA GLU A 138 12.41 5.70 -17.07
C GLU A 138 12.80 4.92 -18.35
N ASP A 139 13.92 4.21 -18.31
CA ASP A 139 14.38 3.38 -19.45
C ASP A 139 13.66 2.02 -19.49
N ARG A 140 12.34 2.07 -19.63
CA ARG A 140 11.49 0.88 -19.74
C ARG A 140 10.26 1.12 -20.59
N ILE A 141 9.65 0.02 -20.98
CA ILE A 141 8.33 -0.02 -21.62
C ILE A 141 7.29 -0.36 -20.56
N PHE A 142 6.17 0.36 -20.56
CA PHE A 142 4.99 0.03 -19.79
C PHE A 142 3.81 -0.31 -20.70
N TYR A 143 2.79 -0.97 -20.15
CA TYR A 143 1.52 -1.17 -20.82
C TYR A 143 0.43 -0.32 -20.18
N ALA A 144 -0.55 0.09 -20.98
CA ALA A 144 -1.75 0.77 -20.51
C ALA A 144 -2.90 0.59 -21.51
N ALA A 145 -4.12 0.81 -21.03
CA ALA A 145 -5.29 0.93 -21.89
C ALA A 145 -5.21 2.23 -22.73
N ASP A 146 -5.65 2.14 -23.98
CA ASP A 146 -5.66 3.28 -24.93
C ASP A 146 -6.78 4.29 -24.66
N ARG A 147 -7.79 3.88 -23.93
CA ARG A 147 -8.98 4.67 -23.57
C ARG A 147 -9.55 4.25 -22.23
N GLU A 148 -10.45 5.09 -21.69
CA GLU A 148 -11.12 4.76 -20.44
C GLU A 148 -11.97 3.50 -20.59
N PRO A 149 -11.85 2.53 -19.67
CA PRO A 149 -12.61 1.30 -19.71
C PRO A 149 -14.10 1.55 -19.44
N VAL A 150 -14.94 0.78 -20.07
CA VAL A 150 -16.38 0.78 -19.86
C VAL A 150 -16.90 -0.63 -19.71
N THR A 151 -18.03 -0.81 -19.02
CA THR A 151 -18.66 -2.11 -18.80
C THR A 151 -20.13 -2.10 -19.22
N SER A 152 -20.71 -3.28 -19.43
CA SER A 152 -22.14 -3.45 -19.64
C SER A 152 -22.93 -3.71 -18.34
N LEU A 153 -22.32 -3.43 -17.18
CA LEU A 153 -23.03 -3.46 -15.89
C LEU A 153 -24.10 -2.38 -15.81
N PRO A 154 -25.18 -2.57 -15.04
CA PRO A 154 -26.23 -1.56 -14.89
C PRO A 154 -25.84 -0.39 -13.96
N PHE A 155 -24.63 -0.41 -13.41
CA PHE A 155 -24.06 0.60 -12.51
C PHE A 155 -22.57 0.79 -12.79
N SER A 156 -22.01 1.92 -12.36
CA SER A 156 -20.59 2.22 -12.48
C SER A 156 -19.76 1.43 -11.45
N LEU A 157 -18.58 0.98 -11.84
CA LEU A 157 -17.54 0.50 -10.92
C LEU A 157 -16.76 1.68 -10.34
N TRP A 158 -16.07 1.43 -9.23
CA TRP A 158 -15.16 2.44 -8.68
C TRP A 158 -13.86 2.51 -9.46
N HIS A 159 -13.13 1.39 -9.54
CA HIS A 159 -11.82 1.30 -10.17
C HIS A 159 -11.58 -0.11 -10.75
N VAL A 160 -10.59 -0.24 -11.62
CA VAL A 160 -10.03 -1.53 -12.07
C VAL A 160 -8.51 -1.44 -12.05
N SER A 161 -7.89 -2.00 -11.02
CA SER A 161 -6.43 -2.07 -10.94
C SER A 161 -5.85 -3.13 -11.87
N GLY A 162 -4.63 -2.89 -12.36
CA GLY A 162 -3.91 -3.81 -13.24
C GLY A 162 -4.06 -3.52 -14.73
N LEU A 163 -4.85 -2.51 -15.15
CA LEU A 163 -4.96 -2.09 -16.56
C LEU A 163 -3.75 -1.28 -17.05
N ASP A 164 -2.82 -0.92 -16.19
CA ASP A 164 -1.51 -0.37 -16.55
C ASP A 164 -0.43 -0.82 -15.55
N ASN A 165 0.82 -0.66 -15.93
CA ASN A 165 2.00 -0.76 -15.07
C ASN A 165 2.91 0.47 -15.27
N TYR A 166 2.29 1.64 -15.40
CA TYR A 166 3.02 2.90 -15.51
C TYR A 166 3.82 3.18 -14.25
N SER A 167 3.19 3.09 -13.10
CA SER A 167 3.84 3.17 -11.80
C SER A 167 4.35 1.79 -11.37
N ILE A 168 5.60 1.71 -10.96
CA ILE A 168 6.15 0.52 -10.31
C ILE A 168 6.43 0.90 -8.86
N PRO A 169 5.71 0.32 -7.91
CA PRO A 169 6.00 0.54 -6.51
C PRO A 169 7.40 0.05 -6.15
N HIS A 170 8.08 0.78 -5.30
CA HIS A 170 9.39 0.40 -4.79
C HIS A 170 9.55 0.77 -3.32
N PRO A 171 10.41 0.06 -2.59
CA PRO A 171 10.76 0.42 -1.21
C PRO A 171 11.37 1.82 -1.18
N LEU A 172 11.00 2.62 -0.20
CA LEU A 172 11.53 3.98 -0.03
C LEU A 172 12.89 4.02 0.66
N LEU A 173 13.45 2.87 1.01
CA LEU A 173 14.78 2.76 1.63
C LEU A 173 15.90 3.22 0.69
N VAL A 174 16.92 3.85 1.26
CA VAL A 174 18.18 4.12 0.56
C VAL A 174 19.26 3.18 1.08
N LYS A 175 19.75 2.28 0.21
CA LYS A 175 20.84 1.38 0.57
C LYS A 175 22.14 2.13 0.76
N LYS A 176 22.96 1.68 1.70
CA LYS A 176 24.29 2.24 1.99
C LYS A 176 25.17 2.36 0.75
N SER A 177 25.11 1.38 -0.17
CA SER A 177 25.82 1.41 -1.45
C SER A 177 25.35 2.56 -2.35
N ASP A 178 24.05 2.75 -2.43
CA ASP A 178 23.41 3.72 -3.33
C ASP A 178 23.62 5.13 -2.81
N TYR A 179 23.51 5.32 -1.49
CA TYR A 179 23.88 6.57 -0.83
C TYR A 179 25.33 6.95 -1.10
N ALA A 180 26.24 5.99 -0.95
CA ALA A 180 27.66 6.21 -1.20
C ALA A 180 27.94 6.59 -2.65
N GLN A 181 27.28 5.91 -3.59
CA GLN A 181 27.39 6.21 -5.03
C GLN A 181 26.86 7.61 -5.35
N ALA A 182 25.68 7.96 -4.84
CA ALA A 182 25.05 9.27 -5.07
C ALA A 182 25.92 10.43 -4.54
N HIS A 183 26.67 10.21 -3.46
CA HIS A 183 27.52 11.23 -2.82
C HIS A 183 29.00 11.14 -3.22
N GLY A 184 29.37 10.20 -4.11
CA GLY A 184 30.76 10.03 -4.56
C GLY A 184 31.75 9.62 -3.47
N ILE A 185 31.27 8.89 -2.45
CA ILE A 185 32.07 8.42 -1.31
C ILE A 185 32.16 6.90 -1.30
N ASP A 186 33.14 6.38 -0.55
CA ASP A 186 33.29 4.94 -0.34
C ASP A 186 32.16 4.44 0.60
N ALA A 187 31.45 3.39 0.22
CA ALA A 187 30.41 2.77 1.05
C ALA A 187 30.92 2.37 2.45
N ALA A 188 32.19 2.01 2.58
CA ALA A 188 32.81 1.75 3.87
C ALA A 188 32.89 2.98 4.80
N LYS A 189 32.80 4.19 4.23
CA LYS A 189 32.81 5.46 4.96
C LYS A 189 31.42 5.97 5.33
N VAL A 190 30.38 5.37 4.79
CA VAL A 190 29.01 5.62 5.23
C VAL A 190 28.84 4.95 6.59
N VAL A 191 28.79 5.73 7.63
CA VAL A 191 28.63 5.26 9.01
C VAL A 191 27.22 5.55 9.50
N SER A 192 26.70 4.69 10.37
CA SER A 192 25.45 4.95 11.08
C SER A 192 25.59 6.23 11.91
N HIS A 193 24.57 7.08 11.91
CA HIS A 193 24.48 8.20 12.84
C HIS A 193 24.23 7.72 14.29
N ALA A 194 23.74 6.50 14.46
CA ALA A 194 23.61 5.86 15.77
C ALA A 194 25.01 5.57 16.35
N THR A 195 25.32 6.17 17.50
CA THR A 195 26.60 6.01 18.17
C THR A 195 26.49 5.35 19.55
N THR A 196 25.27 5.05 19.98
CA THR A 196 24.95 4.61 21.34
C THR A 196 24.05 3.37 21.41
N GLY A 197 23.78 2.72 20.28
CA GLY A 197 23.01 1.47 20.25
C GLY A 197 23.78 0.27 20.77
N SER A 198 23.07 -0.78 21.14
CA SER A 198 23.63 -2.04 21.62
C SER A 198 23.90 -3.06 20.51
N GLY A 199 23.48 -2.77 19.28
CA GLY A 199 23.68 -3.62 18.13
C GLY A 199 25.06 -3.52 17.47
N PRO A 200 25.30 -4.28 16.39
CA PRO A 200 26.54 -4.22 15.63
C PRO A 200 26.85 -2.79 15.16
N SER A 201 28.11 -2.36 15.28
CA SER A 201 28.56 -1.00 14.94
C SER A 201 27.79 0.12 15.67
N ALA A 202 27.35 -0.14 16.90
CA ALA A 202 26.54 0.77 17.71
C ALA A 202 25.17 1.14 17.10
N SER A 203 24.64 0.32 16.19
CA SER A 203 23.27 0.46 15.68
C SER A 203 22.23 0.24 16.78
N PHE A 204 21.08 0.87 16.63
CA PHE A 204 19.97 0.64 17.55
C PHE A 204 19.25 -0.68 17.23
N LEU A 205 19.03 -1.47 18.28
CA LEU A 205 18.10 -2.60 18.25
C LEU A 205 16.73 -2.18 18.76
N GLY A 206 15.70 -2.96 18.49
CA GLY A 206 14.37 -2.70 19.04
C GLY A 206 14.34 -2.58 20.57
N SER A 207 15.23 -3.27 21.28
CA SER A 207 15.42 -3.12 22.73
C SER A 207 15.93 -1.74 23.15
N ASP A 208 16.85 -1.14 22.36
CA ASP A 208 17.32 0.23 22.60
C ASP A 208 16.21 1.25 22.37
N MET A 209 15.46 1.07 21.30
CA MET A 209 14.32 1.93 20.96
C MET A 209 13.23 1.88 22.03
N ARG A 210 12.88 0.67 22.52
CA ARG A 210 11.94 0.54 23.63
C ARG A 210 12.46 1.19 24.93
N ALA A 211 13.75 1.08 25.22
CA ALA A 211 14.35 1.74 26.39
C ALA A 211 14.28 3.27 26.25
N ALA A 212 14.52 3.79 25.04
CA ALA A 212 14.47 5.22 24.77
C ALA A 212 13.05 5.79 24.87
N TYR A 213 12.06 5.14 24.22
CA TYR A 213 10.73 5.74 24.04
C TYR A 213 9.69 5.28 25.05
N TYR A 214 9.84 4.08 25.63
CA TYR A 214 8.83 3.55 26.56
C TYR A 214 9.17 3.84 28.03
N GLY A 215 10.28 4.55 28.29
CA GLY A 215 10.66 4.99 29.64
C GLY A 215 10.80 3.86 30.65
N GLY A 216 11.23 2.67 30.21
CA GLY A 216 11.31 1.48 31.05
C GLY A 216 9.98 0.76 31.30
N THR A 217 8.88 1.22 30.69
CA THR A 217 7.60 0.51 30.76
C THR A 217 7.65 -0.77 29.93
N ALA A 218 7.07 -1.87 30.44
CA ALA A 218 7.04 -3.16 29.74
C ALA A 218 5.94 -3.19 28.66
N LEU A 219 5.97 -2.25 27.70
CA LEU A 219 5.10 -2.26 26.54
C LEU A 219 5.68 -3.23 25.49
N THR A 220 4.93 -4.27 25.15
CA THR A 220 5.38 -5.34 24.27
C THR A 220 4.47 -5.56 23.06
N GLY A 221 3.38 -4.81 22.95
CA GLY A 221 2.35 -5.05 21.93
C GLY A 221 1.49 -6.29 22.22
N ALA A 222 1.48 -6.81 23.46
CA ALA A 222 0.75 -8.03 23.79
C ALA A 222 -0.74 -7.91 23.44
N GLY A 223 -1.25 -8.91 22.71
CA GLY A 223 -2.63 -8.95 22.24
C GLY A 223 -2.93 -8.09 21.01
N GLN A 224 -1.94 -7.38 20.46
CA GLN A 224 -2.09 -6.59 19.23
C GLN A 224 -1.76 -7.43 18.00
N ASN A 225 -2.40 -7.12 16.88
CA ASN A 225 -2.12 -7.67 15.55
C ASN A 225 -1.59 -6.56 14.66
N LEU A 226 -0.48 -6.80 13.97
CA LEU A 226 0.15 -5.85 13.08
C LEU A 226 0.14 -6.38 11.65
N GLY A 227 -0.13 -5.51 10.68
CA GLY A 227 -0.03 -5.79 9.24
C GLY A 227 1.12 -5.05 8.61
N LEU A 228 1.82 -5.68 7.67
CA LEU A 228 2.79 -5.04 6.79
C LEU A 228 2.28 -5.11 5.35
N PHE A 229 2.34 -3.97 4.67
CA PHE A 229 1.93 -3.80 3.29
C PHE A 229 3.14 -4.00 2.37
N GLU A 230 3.13 -5.04 1.53
CA GLU A 230 4.29 -5.43 0.73
C GLU A 230 3.89 -5.79 -0.71
N TYR A 231 4.69 -5.38 -1.68
CA TYR A 231 4.49 -5.78 -3.08
C TYR A 231 5.25 -7.05 -3.47
N GLU A 232 6.24 -7.43 -2.70
CA GLU A 232 7.09 -8.57 -3.00
C GLU A 232 7.16 -9.55 -1.83
N GLY A 233 7.48 -10.82 -2.13
CA GLY A 233 7.66 -11.86 -1.13
C GLY A 233 8.92 -11.68 -0.28
N THR A 234 9.09 -12.55 0.72
CA THR A 234 10.27 -12.54 1.61
C THR A 234 10.72 -13.95 1.97
N ASP A 235 11.97 -14.10 2.42
CA ASP A 235 12.48 -15.33 3.01
C ASP A 235 12.53 -15.20 4.55
N LEU A 236 11.66 -15.92 5.25
CA LEU A 236 11.66 -15.92 6.72
C LEU A 236 12.95 -16.46 7.35
N ALA A 237 13.85 -17.07 6.57
CA ALA A 237 15.18 -17.44 7.04
C ALA A 237 16.04 -16.20 7.37
N ASP A 238 15.81 -15.07 6.66
CA ASP A 238 16.53 -13.83 6.93
C ASP A 238 16.08 -13.19 8.24
N LEU A 239 14.79 -13.23 8.55
CA LEU A 239 14.25 -12.86 9.85
C LEU A 239 14.90 -13.70 10.99
N THR A 240 14.97 -15.00 10.79
CA THR A 240 15.61 -15.92 11.75
C THR A 240 17.09 -15.60 11.94
N THR A 241 17.78 -15.33 10.84
CA THR A 241 19.21 -14.98 10.82
C THR A 241 19.48 -13.66 11.53
N TYR A 242 18.63 -12.64 11.31
CA TYR A 242 18.73 -11.36 12.02
C TYR A 242 18.68 -11.56 13.54
N PHE A 243 17.62 -12.20 14.06
CA PHE A 243 17.47 -12.39 15.51
C PHE A 243 18.62 -13.20 16.13
N LYS A 244 19.12 -14.20 15.42
CA LYS A 244 20.31 -14.96 15.82
C LYS A 244 21.55 -14.05 15.89
N ASN A 245 21.78 -13.20 14.90
CA ASN A 245 22.95 -12.33 14.81
C ASN A 245 22.97 -11.26 15.89
N VAL A 246 21.80 -10.76 16.30
CA VAL A 246 21.70 -9.78 17.39
C VAL A 246 21.51 -10.41 18.77
N GLY A 247 21.56 -11.75 18.88
CA GLY A 247 21.45 -12.47 20.16
C GLY A 247 20.07 -12.35 20.81
N GLN A 248 19.02 -12.13 20.03
CA GLN A 248 17.63 -12.02 20.50
C GLN A 248 16.78 -13.18 19.96
N THR A 249 15.62 -13.38 20.55
CA THR A 249 14.67 -14.43 20.14
C THR A 249 13.40 -13.78 19.62
N ASN A 250 12.92 -14.23 18.47
CA ASN A 250 11.58 -13.90 17.99
C ASN A 250 10.59 -14.98 18.46
N ASN A 251 9.52 -14.55 19.12
CA ASN A 251 8.38 -15.38 19.52
C ASN A 251 7.07 -14.93 18.85
N VAL A 252 7.11 -13.91 18.01
CA VAL A 252 5.92 -13.41 17.31
C VAL A 252 5.61 -14.33 16.13
N PRO A 253 4.38 -14.88 16.04
CA PRO A 253 3.95 -15.61 14.86
C PRO A 253 3.93 -14.69 13.64
N VAL A 254 4.64 -15.04 12.58
CA VAL A 254 4.66 -14.31 11.30
C VAL A 254 3.95 -15.14 10.24
N THR A 255 3.01 -14.52 9.53
CA THR A 255 2.28 -15.13 8.42
C THR A 255 2.51 -14.33 7.14
N LEU A 256 2.94 -15.00 6.08
CA LEU A 256 3.00 -14.43 4.73
C LEU A 256 1.68 -14.73 4.03
N LEU A 257 0.95 -13.69 3.60
CA LEU A 257 -0.37 -13.80 2.99
C LEU A 257 -0.35 -13.23 1.57
N SER A 258 -0.50 -14.09 0.58
CA SER A 258 -0.77 -13.65 -0.79
C SER A 258 -2.19 -13.10 -0.90
N THR A 259 -2.36 -11.90 -1.43
CA THR A 259 -3.66 -11.23 -1.53
C THR A 259 -4.33 -11.41 -2.91
N ASP A 260 -3.55 -11.75 -3.95
CA ASP A 260 -4.01 -11.85 -5.33
C ASP A 260 -3.32 -12.98 -6.14
N GLY A 261 -2.61 -13.86 -5.45
CA GLY A 261 -1.83 -14.94 -6.08
C GLY A 261 -0.35 -14.57 -6.30
N THR A 262 0.09 -13.37 -5.94
CA THR A 262 1.51 -12.99 -5.93
C THR A 262 2.31 -13.93 -5.03
N SER A 263 3.51 -14.32 -5.47
CA SER A 263 4.37 -15.22 -4.70
C SER A 263 4.74 -14.60 -3.35
N THR A 264 4.58 -15.37 -2.29
CA THR A 264 5.04 -14.95 -0.95
C THR A 264 6.52 -15.25 -0.70
N SER A 265 7.19 -15.97 -1.60
CA SER A 265 8.59 -16.36 -1.47
C SER A 265 9.50 -15.42 -2.26
N CYS A 266 10.55 -14.95 -1.59
CA CYS A 266 11.68 -14.27 -2.18
C CYS A 266 12.93 -15.07 -1.82
N LEU A 267 13.48 -15.81 -2.76
CA LEU A 267 14.70 -16.57 -2.54
C LEU A 267 15.86 -15.85 -3.20
N TYR A 268 16.60 -15.08 -2.43
CA TYR A 268 17.86 -14.51 -2.87
C TYR A 268 18.90 -15.62 -3.05
N THR A 269 19.28 -15.92 -4.28
CA THR A 269 20.44 -16.75 -4.55
C THR A 269 21.63 -15.85 -4.88
N ARG A 270 22.79 -16.11 -4.25
CA ARG A 270 24.05 -15.37 -4.47
C ARG A 270 24.47 -15.27 -5.95
N ALA A 271 23.81 -15.99 -6.84
CA ALA A 271 24.05 -16.06 -8.28
C ALA A 271 23.11 -15.14 -9.10
N GLY A 272 22.45 -14.15 -8.47
CA GLY A 272 21.54 -13.23 -9.15
C GLY A 272 20.08 -13.66 -9.04
N GLY A 273 19.61 -13.91 -7.84
CA GLY A 273 18.17 -14.06 -7.56
C GLY A 273 17.40 -12.80 -7.96
N ASP A 274 16.20 -12.98 -8.48
CA ASP A 274 15.35 -11.92 -9.02
C ASP A 274 14.61 -11.14 -7.91
N CYS A 275 14.95 -11.34 -6.64
CA CYS A 275 14.24 -10.77 -5.50
C CYS A 275 15.18 -10.18 -4.47
N ASP A 276 14.83 -9.03 -3.95
CA ASP A 276 15.53 -8.31 -2.88
C ASP A 276 14.52 -8.00 -1.76
N ASP A 277 14.53 -8.80 -0.70
CA ASP A 277 13.64 -8.66 0.45
C ASP A 277 14.24 -7.88 1.61
N THR A 278 15.16 -6.97 1.32
CA THR A 278 15.78 -6.12 2.34
C THR A 278 14.72 -5.32 3.11
N GLU A 279 13.75 -4.72 2.41
CA GLU A 279 12.69 -3.94 3.04
C GLU A 279 11.78 -4.81 3.90
N GLN A 280 11.27 -5.90 3.36
CA GLN A 280 10.36 -6.79 4.08
C GLN A 280 11.01 -7.34 5.36
N THR A 281 12.30 -7.70 5.27
CA THR A 281 13.07 -8.15 6.45
C THR A 281 13.28 -7.00 7.43
N LEU A 282 13.54 -5.78 6.97
CA LEU A 282 13.65 -4.58 7.80
C LEU A 282 12.35 -4.32 8.54
N ASP A 283 11.23 -4.26 7.84
CA ASP A 283 9.91 -3.99 8.40
C ASP A 283 9.52 -5.02 9.47
N MET A 284 9.68 -6.32 9.16
CA MET A 284 9.41 -7.38 10.13
C MET A 284 10.31 -7.28 11.38
N THR A 285 11.62 -7.05 11.20
CA THR A 285 12.57 -7.01 12.32
C THR A 285 12.32 -5.80 13.22
N GLN A 286 12.00 -4.64 12.64
CA GLN A 286 11.72 -3.43 13.41
C GLN A 286 10.36 -3.51 14.11
N ALA A 287 9.30 -3.99 13.45
CA ALA A 287 8.00 -4.21 14.04
C ALA A 287 8.08 -5.15 15.26
N ILE A 288 8.71 -6.31 15.10
CA ILE A 288 8.92 -7.29 16.19
C ILE A 288 9.86 -6.71 17.25
N GLY A 289 10.89 -6.00 16.83
CA GLY A 289 11.84 -5.35 17.74
C GLY A 289 11.15 -4.36 18.68
N MET A 290 10.20 -3.57 18.18
CA MET A 290 9.43 -2.63 18.98
C MET A 290 8.30 -3.29 19.78
N ALA A 291 7.71 -4.36 19.27
CA ALA A 291 6.55 -5.03 19.84
C ALA A 291 6.74 -6.56 19.93
N PRO A 292 7.70 -7.05 20.79
CA PRO A 292 8.08 -8.46 20.82
C PRO A 292 7.00 -9.40 21.41
N GLY A 293 5.90 -8.88 21.87
CA GLY A 293 4.77 -9.64 22.38
C GLY A 293 3.52 -9.56 21.51
N LEU A 294 3.62 -9.13 20.25
CA LEU A 294 2.51 -9.16 19.31
C LEU A 294 1.82 -10.52 19.27
N ALA A 295 0.50 -10.54 19.19
CA ALA A 295 -0.26 -11.76 18.99
C ALA A 295 -0.04 -12.35 17.58
N SER A 296 0.11 -11.49 16.57
CA SER A 296 0.48 -11.86 15.20
C SER A 296 1.06 -10.69 14.43
N LEU A 297 1.93 -11.01 13.47
CA LEU A 297 2.37 -10.14 12.39
C LEU A 297 2.01 -10.79 11.07
N VAL A 298 1.26 -10.09 10.23
CA VAL A 298 0.85 -10.57 8.91
C VAL A 298 1.46 -9.68 7.84
N VAL A 299 2.22 -10.28 6.94
CA VAL A 299 2.81 -9.64 5.76
C VAL A 299 1.86 -9.86 4.60
N TYR A 300 1.19 -8.80 4.14
CA TYR A 300 0.23 -8.84 3.04
C TYR A 300 0.96 -8.56 1.74
N ILE A 301 0.98 -9.52 0.84
CA ILE A 301 1.77 -9.48 -0.39
C ILE A 301 0.85 -9.55 -1.59
N GLY A 302 0.96 -8.58 -2.49
CA GLY A 302 0.13 -8.50 -3.68
C GLY A 302 0.75 -7.69 -4.81
N SER A 303 0.18 -7.80 -6.00
CA SER A 303 0.64 -7.05 -7.18
C SER A 303 -0.06 -5.71 -7.37
N THR A 304 -1.17 -5.48 -6.67
CA THR A 304 -1.93 -4.22 -6.70
C THR A 304 -2.20 -3.73 -5.29
N ASP A 305 -2.17 -2.41 -5.12
CA ASP A 305 -2.49 -1.71 -3.88
C ASP A 305 -3.91 -2.02 -3.39
N THR A 306 -4.87 -2.05 -4.30
CA THR A 306 -6.27 -2.34 -3.97
C THR A 306 -6.45 -3.75 -3.41
N ALA A 307 -5.82 -4.78 -4.00
CA ALA A 307 -5.90 -6.15 -3.50
C ALA A 307 -5.25 -6.31 -2.12
N ILE A 308 -4.11 -5.65 -1.89
CA ILE A 308 -3.43 -5.68 -0.59
C ILE A 308 -4.30 -5.00 0.47
N ILE A 309 -4.78 -3.78 0.22
CA ILE A 309 -5.58 -3.02 1.17
C ILE A 309 -6.94 -3.68 1.42
N SER A 310 -7.59 -4.22 0.39
CA SER A 310 -8.82 -5.00 0.54
C SER A 310 -8.66 -6.13 1.54
N ALA A 311 -7.59 -6.93 1.40
CA ALA A 311 -7.28 -8.01 2.31
C ALA A 311 -7.04 -7.50 3.74
N MET A 312 -6.31 -6.40 3.93
CA MET A 312 -6.05 -5.80 5.24
C MET A 312 -7.31 -5.30 5.94
N THR A 313 -8.32 -4.85 5.17
CA THR A 313 -9.58 -4.35 5.73
C THR A 313 -10.60 -5.45 6.06
N THR A 314 -10.30 -6.71 5.74
CA THR A 314 -11.23 -7.85 5.91
C THR A 314 -10.63 -9.01 6.68
N HIS A 315 -9.34 -9.02 6.93
CA HIS A 315 -8.67 -10.11 7.65
C HIS A 315 -9.21 -10.29 9.07
N SER A 316 -9.19 -11.52 9.55
CA SER A 316 -9.57 -11.82 10.94
C SER A 316 -8.45 -12.60 11.65
N PRO A 317 -7.91 -12.09 12.75
CA PRO A 317 -8.21 -10.79 13.39
C PRO A 317 -7.74 -9.60 12.57
N LEU A 318 -8.47 -8.47 12.65
CA LEU A 318 -8.12 -7.24 11.94
C LEU A 318 -6.78 -6.69 12.45
N PRO A 319 -5.82 -6.33 11.57
CA PRO A 319 -4.64 -5.59 11.98
C PRO A 319 -5.06 -4.14 12.30
N THR A 320 -4.87 -3.70 13.53
CA THR A 320 -5.21 -2.33 13.94
C THR A 320 -4.10 -1.34 13.68
N THR A 321 -2.88 -1.83 13.46
CA THR A 321 -1.69 -1.06 13.10
C THR A 321 -1.11 -1.66 11.83
N ILE A 322 -0.91 -0.84 10.82
CA ILE A 322 -0.42 -1.26 9.50
C ILE A 322 0.77 -0.40 9.14
N GLY A 323 1.88 -1.02 8.74
CA GLY A 323 3.08 -0.36 8.22
C GLY A 323 3.18 -0.52 6.71
N CYS A 324 3.68 0.54 6.05
CA CYS A 324 4.00 0.56 4.63
C CYS A 324 5.27 1.36 4.40
N SER A 325 6.31 0.71 3.89
CA SER A 325 7.59 1.34 3.53
C SER A 325 7.76 1.50 2.02
N TRP A 326 6.66 1.35 1.27
CA TRP A 326 6.64 1.46 -0.19
C TRP A 326 6.04 2.77 -0.64
N GLY A 327 6.57 3.27 -1.78
CA GLY A 327 6.02 4.43 -2.47
C GLY A 327 5.83 4.18 -3.96
N TRP A 328 4.95 4.97 -4.59
CA TRP A 328 4.73 4.95 -6.03
C TRP A 328 4.15 6.27 -6.54
N THR A 329 4.45 6.61 -7.79
CA THR A 329 3.94 7.79 -8.47
C THR A 329 3.37 7.43 -9.84
N PRO A 330 2.36 8.16 -10.33
CA PRO A 330 1.65 9.25 -9.66
C PRO A 330 0.71 8.74 -8.57
N ALA A 331 0.44 9.58 -7.59
CA ALA A 331 -0.60 9.32 -6.60
C ALA A 331 -1.97 9.19 -7.28
N ASP A 332 -2.80 8.33 -6.72
CA ASP A 332 -4.22 8.27 -7.07
C ASP A 332 -5.10 8.16 -5.81
N PRO A 333 -5.23 9.26 -5.05
CA PRO A 333 -6.07 9.27 -3.84
C PRO A 333 -7.50 8.82 -4.12
N SER A 334 -8.01 9.14 -5.30
CA SER A 334 -9.38 8.74 -5.68
C SER A 334 -9.57 7.23 -5.68
N THR A 335 -8.53 6.44 -5.93
CA THR A 335 -8.59 4.97 -5.90
C THR A 335 -8.63 4.42 -4.48
N LEU A 336 -7.76 4.90 -3.59
CA LEU A 336 -7.54 4.30 -2.26
C LEU A 336 -8.33 4.96 -1.13
N ASP A 337 -8.76 6.23 -1.26
CA ASP A 337 -9.55 6.92 -0.23
C ASP A 337 -10.70 6.07 0.36
N PRO A 338 -11.52 5.35 -0.44
CA PRO A 338 -12.60 4.54 0.12
C PRO A 338 -12.11 3.43 1.06
N TYR A 339 -10.91 2.91 0.83
CA TYR A 339 -10.30 1.92 1.70
C TYR A 339 -9.72 2.54 2.97
N PHE A 340 -9.06 3.70 2.87
CA PHE A 340 -8.57 4.42 4.05
C PHE A 340 -9.72 4.94 4.91
N GLU A 341 -10.80 5.45 4.31
CA GLU A 341 -12.05 5.81 5.01
C GLU A 341 -12.65 4.58 5.74
N LYS A 342 -12.62 3.41 5.10
CA LYS A 342 -13.05 2.15 5.72
C LYS A 342 -12.14 1.77 6.90
N MET A 343 -10.81 1.85 6.74
CA MET A 343 -9.85 1.62 7.83
C MET A 343 -10.13 2.55 9.02
N ALA A 344 -10.33 3.84 8.76
CA ALA A 344 -10.67 4.81 9.79
C ALA A 344 -11.97 4.44 10.51
N SER A 345 -12.99 3.96 9.80
CA SER A 345 -14.26 3.50 10.39
C SER A 345 -14.11 2.24 11.23
N GLN A 346 -13.11 1.42 10.97
CA GLN A 346 -12.78 0.16 11.66
C GLN A 346 -11.75 0.33 12.78
N GLY A 347 -11.20 1.55 12.96
CA GLY A 347 -10.15 1.83 13.96
C GLY A 347 -8.78 1.29 13.59
N GLN A 348 -8.53 1.03 12.29
CA GLN A 348 -7.23 0.70 11.75
C GLN A 348 -6.45 1.97 11.47
N ASN A 349 -5.14 1.95 11.69
CA ASN A 349 -4.24 3.06 11.41
C ASN A 349 -3.18 2.60 10.40
N PHE A 350 -3.08 3.32 9.29
CA PHE A 350 -2.10 3.07 8.25
C PHE A 350 -0.94 4.07 8.39
N PHE A 351 0.26 3.56 8.61
CA PHE A 351 1.50 4.32 8.76
C PHE A 351 2.35 4.11 7.52
N ALA A 352 2.66 5.18 6.81
CA ALA A 352 3.49 5.12 5.62
C ALA A 352 4.79 5.90 5.81
N ALA A 353 5.90 5.33 5.34
CA ALA A 353 7.18 6.00 5.32
C ALA A 353 7.12 7.25 4.43
N SER A 354 7.62 8.37 4.94
CA SER A 354 7.71 9.61 4.16
C SER A 354 8.87 9.62 3.15
N GLY A 355 9.69 8.57 3.16
CA GLY A 355 10.83 8.39 2.27
C GLY A 355 12.15 8.88 2.83
N ASP A 356 13.23 8.45 2.18
CA ASP A 356 14.63 8.62 2.57
C ASP A 356 15.40 9.53 1.59
N SER A 357 14.68 10.39 0.85
CA SER A 357 15.25 11.23 -0.21
C SER A 357 15.02 12.72 0.01
N SER A 358 14.96 13.17 1.25
CA SER A 358 14.76 14.57 1.65
C SER A 358 13.38 15.12 1.24
N THR A 359 13.33 16.43 0.96
CA THR A 359 12.07 17.13 0.67
C THR A 359 11.32 16.53 -0.51
N TRP A 360 10.03 16.34 -0.34
CA TRP A 360 9.13 15.90 -1.39
C TRP A 360 9.14 16.80 -2.61
N SER A 361 9.12 16.21 -3.78
CA SER A 361 9.11 16.91 -5.06
C SER A 361 8.44 16.03 -6.12
N ALA A 362 8.27 16.54 -7.32
CA ALA A 362 7.75 15.76 -8.45
C ALA A 362 8.64 14.55 -8.84
N SER A 363 9.87 14.48 -8.33
CA SER A 363 10.81 13.37 -8.54
C SER A 363 11.06 12.53 -7.29
N ASN A 364 10.55 12.94 -6.14
CA ASN A 364 10.62 12.20 -4.88
C ASN A 364 9.20 11.83 -4.47
N GLU A 365 8.95 10.56 -4.31
CA GLU A 365 7.63 10.05 -4.00
C GLU A 365 7.18 10.47 -2.60
N ALA A 366 5.91 10.84 -2.51
CA ALA A 366 5.23 11.13 -1.26
C ALA A 366 4.09 10.14 -0.99
N TRP A 367 3.52 9.58 -2.05
CA TRP A 367 2.38 8.66 -1.96
C TRP A 367 2.79 7.26 -1.46
N PRO A 368 2.06 6.66 -0.49
CA PRO A 368 0.81 7.13 0.11
C PRO A 368 0.98 7.99 1.38
N ALA A 369 2.21 8.40 1.73
CA ALA A 369 2.47 9.14 2.98
C ALA A 369 1.86 10.55 3.02
N ASP A 370 1.51 11.13 1.88
CA ASP A 370 0.85 12.44 1.79
C ASP A 370 -0.69 12.35 1.70
N ASP A 371 -1.27 11.13 1.81
CA ASP A 371 -2.72 10.95 1.87
C ASP A 371 -3.33 11.54 3.15
N ALA A 372 -4.55 12.05 3.02
CA ALA A 372 -5.27 12.69 4.13
C ALA A 372 -5.63 11.74 5.28
N TYR A 373 -5.77 10.45 5.02
CA TYR A 373 -6.16 9.42 6.00
C TYR A 373 -4.99 8.58 6.49
N VAL A 374 -3.78 8.84 6.00
CA VAL A 374 -2.56 8.10 6.31
C VAL A 374 -1.71 8.87 7.32
N VAL A 375 -1.01 8.14 8.18
CA VAL A 375 -0.02 8.72 9.11
C VAL A 375 1.35 8.70 8.43
N SER A 376 1.83 9.88 8.02
CA SER A 376 3.17 10.03 7.45
C SER A 376 4.23 9.90 8.54
N VAL A 377 5.23 9.03 8.32
CA VAL A 377 6.29 8.73 9.29
C VAL A 377 7.64 9.12 8.73
N GLY A 378 8.23 10.16 9.32
CA GLY A 378 9.58 10.62 9.01
C GLY A 378 10.66 10.00 9.90
N GLY A 379 11.92 10.15 9.47
CA GLY A 379 13.10 9.68 10.19
C GLY A 379 13.70 10.72 11.13
N THR A 380 14.36 10.23 12.19
CA THR A 380 15.06 11.07 13.16
C THR A 380 16.45 10.51 13.49
N ASP A 381 17.35 11.40 13.91
CA ASP A 381 18.65 11.07 14.51
C ASP A 381 18.51 11.02 16.03
N LEU A 382 18.36 9.81 16.56
CA LEU A 382 18.24 9.55 17.99
C LEU A 382 19.60 9.50 18.66
N THR A 383 19.74 10.14 19.82
CA THR A 383 20.83 9.93 20.77
C THR A 383 20.30 9.43 22.10
N THR A 384 20.83 8.31 22.59
CA THR A 384 20.53 7.78 23.93
C THR A 384 21.65 8.11 24.91
N ALA A 385 21.37 8.05 26.20
CA ALA A 385 22.37 8.31 27.23
C ALA A 385 23.47 7.21 27.29
N SER A 386 23.13 6.00 26.89
CA SER A 386 24.05 4.85 26.79
C SER A 386 23.37 3.76 25.94
N ALA A 387 24.07 2.69 25.60
CA ALA A 387 23.47 1.49 25.01
C ALA A 387 22.34 0.97 25.91
N ALA A 388 21.20 0.66 25.32
CA ALA A 388 19.95 0.34 26.00
C ALA A 388 19.52 1.37 27.08
N GLY A 389 19.99 2.61 26.95
CA GLY A 389 19.72 3.70 27.89
C GLY A 389 18.49 4.54 27.50
N PRO A 390 18.11 5.49 28.38
CA PRO A 390 16.99 6.37 28.10
C PRO A 390 17.31 7.34 26.96
N TRP A 391 16.25 7.88 26.36
CA TRP A 391 16.31 8.98 25.40
C TRP A 391 17.09 10.19 25.98
N LYS A 392 17.93 10.79 25.15
CA LYS A 392 18.72 11.97 25.53
C LYS A 392 18.39 13.16 24.64
N SER A 393 18.44 13.00 23.36
CA SER A 393 18.10 14.05 22.38
C SER A 393 17.74 13.43 21.04
N GLU A 394 17.02 14.19 20.22
CA GLU A 394 16.59 13.75 18.91
C GLU A 394 16.43 14.96 17.99
N THR A 395 16.84 14.82 16.75
CA THR A 395 16.68 15.81 15.69
C THR A 395 16.08 15.15 14.45
N ALA A 396 15.40 15.92 13.60
CA ALA A 396 14.98 15.40 12.32
C ALA A 396 16.20 14.95 11.51
N TRP A 397 16.09 13.77 10.90
CA TRP A 397 17.11 13.27 10.00
C TRP A 397 17.11 14.09 8.69
N VAL A 398 18.29 14.41 8.16
CA VAL A 398 18.45 15.33 7.02
C VAL A 398 17.80 14.81 5.73
N ASP A 399 17.79 13.49 5.56
CA ASP A 399 17.23 12.84 4.37
C ASP A 399 15.79 12.35 4.58
N SER A 400 15.19 12.63 5.75
CA SER A 400 13.78 12.31 6.01
C SER A 400 12.87 13.01 5.02
N GLY A 401 11.97 12.25 4.40
CA GLY A 401 10.93 12.79 3.53
C GLY A 401 9.98 13.73 4.28
N GLY A 402 9.35 14.60 3.55
CA GLY A 402 8.37 15.55 4.05
C GLY A 402 8.30 16.82 3.20
N GLY A 403 7.27 17.61 3.40
CA GLY A 403 7.11 18.87 2.69
C GLY A 403 5.69 19.10 2.17
N ILE A 404 5.59 19.87 1.08
CA ILE A 404 4.31 20.10 0.40
C ILE A 404 4.07 18.91 -0.54
N SER A 405 2.87 18.33 -0.48
CA SER A 405 2.47 17.24 -1.37
C SER A 405 2.70 17.63 -2.84
N PRO A 406 3.51 16.91 -3.60
CA PRO A 406 3.69 17.12 -5.04
C PRO A 406 2.40 16.82 -5.81
N ASP A 407 1.52 15.98 -5.27
CA ASP A 407 0.23 15.59 -5.82
C ASP A 407 -0.90 16.56 -5.48
N LYS A 408 -0.57 17.65 -4.74
CA LYS A 408 -1.50 18.71 -4.36
C LYS A 408 -2.67 18.22 -3.50
N ILE A 409 -2.43 17.19 -2.70
CA ILE A 409 -3.41 16.70 -1.75
C ILE A 409 -3.59 17.77 -0.67
N ALA A 410 -4.84 18.16 -0.42
CA ALA A 410 -5.14 19.21 0.52
C ALA A 410 -4.95 18.73 1.97
N ILE A 411 -4.41 19.60 2.81
CA ILE A 411 -4.36 19.34 4.25
C ILE A 411 -5.80 19.20 4.77
N PRO A 412 -6.13 18.08 5.42
CA PRO A 412 -7.49 17.84 5.89
C PRO A 412 -7.91 18.82 6.98
N ALA A 413 -9.21 19.09 7.08
CA ALA A 413 -9.75 20.11 7.99
C ALA A 413 -9.37 19.88 9.47
N TRP A 414 -9.24 18.62 9.89
CA TRP A 414 -8.84 18.25 11.27
C TRP A 414 -7.36 18.52 11.58
N GLN A 415 -6.51 18.82 10.58
CA GLN A 415 -5.12 19.24 10.77
C GLN A 415 -4.93 20.74 10.62
N GLN A 416 -5.95 21.48 10.22
CA GLN A 416 -5.90 22.95 10.06
C GLN A 416 -6.03 23.64 11.41
N LEU A 417 -5.00 23.49 12.25
CA LEU A 417 -4.98 24.05 13.59
C LEU A 417 -4.27 25.42 13.59
N SER A 418 -4.84 26.41 14.31
CA SER A 418 -4.24 27.74 14.47
C SER A 418 -2.82 27.63 15.04
N GLY A 419 -1.86 28.23 14.34
CA GLY A 419 -0.44 28.24 14.71
C GLY A 419 0.36 27.01 14.22
N VAL A 420 -0.27 26.09 13.51
CA VAL A 420 0.40 24.94 12.88
C VAL A 420 0.49 25.16 11.36
N ILE A 421 -0.50 25.82 10.80
CA ILE A 421 -0.57 26.15 9.35
C ILE A 421 -0.89 27.63 9.23
#